data_6736b4b410b715eeb8019918fc15a107
#
_entry.id   6736b4b410b715eeb8019918fc15a107
#
_cell.length_a   1.000
_cell.length_b   1.000
_cell.length_c   1.000
_cell.angle_alpha   90.00
_cell.angle_beta   90.00
_cell.angle_gamma   90.00
#
_symmetry.space_group_name_H-M   'P 1'
#
loop_
_entity.id
_entity.type
_entity.pdbx_description
1 polymer ?
#
loop_
_entity_poly.entity_id
_entity_poly.type
_entity_poly.pdbx_seq_one_letter_code
_entity_poly.pdbx_strand_id
1 'polypeptide(L)'
;MKKNLFAWAVAYMLAAGEAGAQNPIIQTRYTADPAACVYGDTLYLYTSVDNEEGEGYQKTIWQLYTTTDMVNWTDCGTVASLADFSWAGDNGAWAPHVVPRDGKWYMYAPIHMRGIGVLVGQSPCGPWRDPLQRALINHDIRDIDPTVFIDDDGQAYLYWGNNGLWYVKLTRSMVDYNGEIMEIPLTEETVGGYEEKYKDENGEEQTRLVGVDKYEEGPWAYKRGEKYYLVYAAGGIPEHLSYSMSDSPTGPWKYQGRIMDSPDGSFTTHPSVVDFKGRSYIFYHNGKLKGGSGFRRSVCVEQFEYNADGTIPHIPMTKKGVSEPVAHVSPYARQEAEMIALSVGVRTAQDESRGVYLDSLDMGDYVTVKAVDFGEEGARSVRLCVRQRENDGFIQVCIDSQSNVVATVDVSGVQDWVELAADLNEVVTGVHDIYFRFRATDTGKRNELMQFDYWYFLPQTVSGVESREAVTGSRDGVSGPYDLSGRRIAQPGRGIYIKGGKKYVGQPF
;
A
#
# COMPACT_ATOMS: atom_id res chain seq x y z
N MET A 1 -43.37 42.03 -32.27
CA MET A 1 -42.21 41.92 -31.36
C MET A 1 -42.31 40.58 -30.61
N LYS A 2 -41.60 39.58 -31.07
CA LYS A 2 -41.57 38.23 -30.44
C LYS A 2 -40.32 38.17 -29.57
N LYS A 3 -40.47 38.00 -28.25
CA LYS A 3 -39.36 37.80 -27.32
C LYS A 3 -38.99 36.31 -27.33
N ASN A 4 -37.77 36.00 -27.78
CA ASN A 4 -37.19 34.66 -27.67
C ASN A 4 -36.62 34.50 -26.25
N LEU A 5 -37.20 33.61 -25.47
CA LEU A 5 -36.58 33.06 -24.27
C LEU A 5 -35.56 32.01 -24.70
N PHE A 6 -34.26 32.29 -24.49
CA PHE A 6 -33.20 31.27 -24.51
C PHE A 6 -33.19 30.60 -23.14
N ALA A 7 -33.62 29.36 -23.09
CA ALA A 7 -33.43 28.48 -21.95
C ALA A 7 -31.99 27.93 -22.01
N TRP A 8 -31.15 28.30 -21.05
CA TRP A 8 -29.87 27.68 -20.82
C TRP A 8 -30.07 26.33 -20.12
N ALA A 9 -30.03 25.25 -20.87
CA ALA A 9 -29.88 23.91 -20.30
C ALA A 9 -28.40 23.75 -19.91
N VAL A 10 -28.12 23.86 -18.62
CA VAL A 10 -26.83 23.43 -18.06
C VAL A 10 -26.82 21.91 -18.08
N ALA A 11 -26.19 21.35 -19.11
CA ALA A 11 -25.90 19.93 -19.13
C ALA A 11 -24.79 19.66 -18.08
N TYR A 12 -25.17 19.12 -16.93
CA TYR A 12 -24.26 18.41 -16.06
C TYR A 12 -23.76 17.19 -16.84
N MET A 13 -22.61 17.31 -17.48
CA MET A 13 -21.83 16.13 -17.84
C MET A 13 -21.37 15.50 -16.52
N LEU A 14 -22.12 14.51 -16.06
CA LEU A 14 -21.58 13.47 -15.19
C LEU A 14 -20.41 12.88 -16.00
N ALA A 15 -19.19 13.21 -15.61
CA ALA A 15 -18.03 12.40 -15.97
C ALA A 15 -18.36 11.02 -15.40
N ALA A 16 -18.84 10.12 -16.25
CA ALA A 16 -18.77 8.69 -15.98
C ALA A 16 -17.27 8.41 -15.87
N GLY A 17 -16.73 8.42 -14.66
CA GLY A 17 -15.42 7.88 -14.38
C GLY A 17 -15.41 6.48 -14.98
N GLU A 18 -14.39 6.17 -15.76
CA GLU A 18 -14.21 4.84 -16.33
C GLU A 18 -14.32 3.85 -15.16
N ALA A 19 -15.43 3.10 -15.12
CA ALA A 19 -15.62 2.06 -14.13
C ALA A 19 -14.51 1.04 -14.37
N GLY A 20 -13.48 1.02 -13.50
CA GLY A 20 -12.39 0.08 -13.60
C GLY A 20 -10.96 0.63 -13.46
N ALA A 21 -10.75 1.94 -13.39
CA ALA A 21 -9.40 2.49 -13.13
C ALA A 21 -8.98 2.19 -11.69
N GLN A 22 -7.90 1.42 -11.49
CA GLN A 22 -7.35 1.12 -10.16
C GLN A 22 -6.01 1.81 -9.90
N ASN A 23 -5.27 2.21 -10.94
CA ASN A 23 -4.05 2.97 -10.78
C ASN A 23 -4.33 4.49 -10.74
N PRO A 24 -3.82 5.19 -9.70
CA PRO A 24 -3.07 4.70 -8.55
C PRO A 24 -3.91 3.80 -7.63
N ILE A 25 -3.29 2.75 -7.04
CA ILE A 25 -3.96 1.82 -6.13
C ILE A 25 -4.25 2.43 -4.75
N ILE A 26 -3.47 3.42 -4.34
CA ILE A 26 -3.69 4.18 -3.11
C ILE A 26 -4.26 5.54 -3.49
N GLN A 27 -5.48 5.84 -3.02
CA GLN A 27 -6.24 7.02 -3.44
C GLN A 27 -6.63 7.93 -2.27
N THR A 28 -6.41 7.46 -1.05
CA THR A 28 -6.75 8.18 0.19
C THR A 28 -5.64 9.13 0.65
N ARG A 29 -4.44 8.97 0.11
CA ARG A 29 -3.23 9.71 0.50
C ARG A 29 -2.19 9.70 -0.63
N TYR A 30 -1.31 10.68 -0.66
CA TYR A 30 -0.15 10.67 -1.57
C TYR A 30 0.94 9.77 -0.99
N THR A 31 1.36 8.77 -1.78
CA THR A 31 2.33 7.75 -1.37
C THR A 31 3.36 7.54 -2.48
N ALA A 32 4.57 7.18 -2.10
CA ALA A 32 5.65 6.90 -3.05
C ALA A 32 6.53 5.76 -2.57
N ASP A 33 7.51 5.43 -3.39
CA ASP A 33 8.61 4.53 -3.05
C ASP A 33 8.10 3.18 -2.54
N PRO A 34 7.30 2.45 -3.37
CA PRO A 34 6.65 1.20 -2.95
C PRO A 34 7.67 0.11 -2.66
N ALA A 35 7.57 -0.51 -1.48
CA ALA A 35 8.37 -1.66 -1.09
C ALA A 35 7.45 -2.84 -0.73
N ALA A 36 7.27 -3.75 -1.68
CA ALA A 36 6.39 -4.90 -1.53
C ALA A 36 7.12 -6.07 -0.85
N CYS A 37 6.47 -6.68 0.14
CA CYS A 37 6.94 -7.85 0.86
C CYS A 37 5.84 -8.90 0.94
N VAL A 38 6.09 -10.09 0.43
CA VAL A 38 5.15 -11.21 0.53
C VAL A 38 5.49 -12.06 1.75
N TYR A 39 4.50 -12.26 2.63
CA TYR A 39 4.66 -13.14 3.77
C TYR A 39 3.34 -13.90 4.05
N GLY A 40 3.40 -15.22 3.95
CA GLY A 40 2.21 -16.07 4.00
C GLY A 40 1.27 -15.81 2.84
N ASP A 41 0.01 -15.58 3.12
CA ASP A 41 -1.04 -15.32 2.13
C ASP A 41 -1.30 -13.82 1.88
N THR A 42 -0.43 -12.96 2.39
CA THR A 42 -0.59 -11.50 2.37
C THR A 42 0.61 -10.83 1.71
N LEU A 43 0.33 -9.86 0.87
CA LEU A 43 1.30 -8.88 0.38
C LEU A 43 1.22 -7.63 1.26
N TYR A 44 2.35 -7.22 1.80
CA TYR A 44 2.57 -6.01 2.60
C TYR A 44 3.26 -4.99 1.71
N LEU A 45 2.68 -3.81 1.57
CA LEU A 45 3.21 -2.73 0.76
C LEU A 45 3.55 -1.54 1.66
N TYR A 46 4.83 -1.34 1.92
CA TYR A 46 5.33 -0.18 2.65
C TYR A 46 5.57 0.97 1.68
N THR A 47 5.27 2.18 2.11
CA THR A 47 5.47 3.38 1.30
C THR A 47 6.03 4.52 2.14
N SER A 48 6.74 5.44 1.52
CA SER A 48 6.88 6.78 2.05
C SER A 48 5.58 7.58 1.81
N VAL A 49 5.39 8.66 2.55
CA VAL A 49 4.19 9.52 2.45
C VAL A 49 4.60 10.91 2.01
N ASP A 50 4.08 11.34 0.87
CA ASP A 50 4.33 12.70 0.37
C ASP A 50 3.46 13.72 1.11
N ASN A 51 4.00 14.92 1.31
CA ASN A 51 3.28 16.01 1.97
C ASN A 51 2.10 16.47 1.09
N GLU A 52 0.95 16.66 1.69
CA GLU A 52 -0.23 17.17 0.99
C GLU A 52 -0.11 18.66 0.65
N GLU A 53 0.63 19.39 1.49
CA GLU A 53 0.86 20.82 1.35
C GLU A 53 2.33 21.11 1.02
N GLY A 54 2.59 21.84 -0.04
CA GLY A 54 3.92 22.27 -0.39
C GLY A 54 4.61 21.43 -1.47
N GLU A 55 5.81 21.84 -1.80
CA GLU A 55 6.71 21.21 -2.77
C GLU A 55 7.96 20.70 -2.06
N GLY A 56 8.50 19.58 -2.54
CA GLY A 56 9.70 18.95 -1.99
C GLY A 56 9.43 17.64 -1.24
N TYR A 57 10.50 16.95 -0.87
CA TYR A 57 10.46 15.63 -0.27
C TYR A 57 10.50 15.66 1.27
N GLN A 58 9.68 16.52 1.86
CA GLN A 58 9.51 16.62 3.32
C GLN A 58 8.66 15.44 3.81
N LYS A 59 9.29 14.43 4.41
CA LYS A 59 8.63 13.19 4.82
C LYS A 59 9.09 12.77 6.21
N THR A 60 8.14 12.33 7.04
CA THR A 60 8.38 12.01 8.46
C THR A 60 7.87 10.64 8.89
N ILE A 61 7.07 9.97 8.04
CA ILE A 61 6.37 8.72 8.39
C ILE A 61 6.44 7.70 7.24
N TRP A 62 6.25 6.44 7.59
CA TRP A 62 6.03 5.33 6.66
C TRP A 62 4.67 4.70 6.91
N GLN A 63 3.97 4.42 5.81
CA GLN A 63 2.65 3.83 5.77
C GLN A 63 2.72 2.38 5.34
N LEU A 64 1.77 1.56 5.81
CA LEU A 64 1.61 0.17 5.37
C LEU A 64 0.23 -0.04 4.77
N TYR A 65 0.20 -0.72 3.65
CA TYR A 65 -1.01 -1.26 3.02
C TYR A 65 -0.88 -2.76 2.88
N THR A 66 -2.01 -3.48 2.92
CA THR A 66 -2.01 -4.93 2.73
C THR A 66 -3.06 -5.35 1.72
N THR A 67 -2.78 -6.45 1.03
CA THR A 67 -3.75 -7.12 0.16
C THR A 67 -3.57 -8.64 0.21
N THR A 68 -4.67 -9.35 0.00
CA THR A 68 -4.66 -10.80 -0.22
C THR A 68 -5.11 -11.17 -1.63
N ASP A 69 -5.53 -10.18 -2.43
CA ASP A 69 -6.15 -10.39 -3.73
C ASP A 69 -5.62 -9.50 -4.86
N MET A 70 -4.75 -8.52 -4.56
CA MET A 70 -4.14 -7.55 -5.47
C MET A 70 -5.08 -6.47 -6.01
N VAL A 71 -6.36 -6.48 -5.66
CA VAL A 71 -7.33 -5.47 -6.12
C VAL A 71 -7.90 -4.65 -4.97
N ASN A 72 -8.04 -5.22 -3.77
CA ASN A 72 -8.48 -4.51 -2.56
C ASN A 72 -7.27 -4.27 -1.65
N TRP A 73 -7.06 -3.02 -1.25
CA TRP A 73 -5.93 -2.58 -0.44
C TRP A 73 -6.42 -2.02 0.89
N THR A 74 -6.00 -2.65 2.00
CA THR A 74 -6.33 -2.17 3.35
C THR A 74 -5.24 -1.22 3.84
N ASP A 75 -5.61 -0.02 4.22
CA ASP A 75 -4.73 0.95 4.87
C ASP A 75 -4.50 0.52 6.32
N CYS A 76 -3.28 0.13 6.66
CA CYS A 76 -2.88 -0.26 8.02
C CYS A 76 -2.36 0.92 8.87
N GLY A 77 -2.39 2.12 8.32
CA GLY A 77 -1.97 3.33 8.97
C GLY A 77 -0.46 3.57 8.95
N THR A 78 -0.05 4.58 9.69
CA THR A 78 1.36 4.88 9.94
C THR A 78 1.94 3.78 10.82
N VAL A 79 2.96 3.09 10.32
CA VAL A 79 3.58 1.97 11.05
C VAL A 79 4.93 2.31 11.62
N ALA A 80 5.61 3.31 11.07
CA ALA A 80 6.89 3.82 11.57
C ALA A 80 7.06 5.30 11.24
N SER A 81 7.94 5.97 11.94
CA SER A 81 8.25 7.39 11.78
C SER A 81 9.72 7.70 12.06
N LEU A 82 10.13 8.92 11.77
CA LEU A 82 11.48 9.40 12.17
C LEU A 82 11.69 9.35 13.70
N ALA A 83 10.62 9.44 14.50
CA ALA A 83 10.72 9.38 15.96
C ALA A 83 11.17 8.00 16.48
N ASP A 84 11.07 6.94 15.67
CA ASP A 84 11.58 5.61 16.00
C ASP A 84 13.12 5.53 15.94
N PHE A 85 13.78 6.53 15.35
CA PHE A 85 15.23 6.68 15.30
C PHE A 85 15.68 7.84 16.20
N SER A 86 16.35 7.57 17.31
CA SER A 86 16.83 8.59 18.26
C SER A 86 17.83 9.61 17.66
N TRP A 87 18.42 9.29 16.52
CA TRP A 87 19.42 10.08 15.80
C TRP A 87 18.88 10.75 14.53
N ALA A 88 17.58 10.54 14.21
CA ALA A 88 16.97 11.17 13.05
C ALA A 88 16.85 12.69 13.19
N GLY A 89 16.71 13.36 12.06
CA GLY A 89 16.27 14.75 11.99
C GLY A 89 14.75 14.86 11.91
N ASP A 90 14.29 15.96 11.38
CA ASP A 90 12.88 16.31 11.21
C ASP A 90 12.35 16.01 9.78
N ASN A 91 13.21 15.45 8.91
CA ASN A 91 12.90 15.11 7.53
C ASN A 91 13.68 13.89 7.05
N GLY A 92 13.21 13.24 5.99
CA GLY A 92 13.92 12.19 5.25
C GLY A 92 13.44 10.77 5.50
N ALA A 93 12.18 10.58 5.90
CA ALA A 93 11.53 9.28 5.88
C ALA A 93 11.23 8.85 4.42
N TRP A 94 12.30 8.55 3.65
CA TRP A 94 12.21 8.23 2.22
C TRP A 94 11.98 6.74 1.99
N ALA A 95 12.40 6.21 0.84
CA ALA A 95 12.12 4.84 0.40
C ALA A 95 12.51 3.78 1.43
N PRO A 96 11.55 3.06 2.05
CA PRO A 96 11.85 2.01 2.99
C PRO A 96 12.02 0.67 2.28
N HIS A 97 12.65 -0.30 2.94
CA HIS A 97 12.55 -1.70 2.57
C HIS A 97 12.32 -2.57 3.81
N VAL A 98 11.40 -3.52 3.72
CA VAL A 98 11.06 -4.38 4.87
C VAL A 98 11.19 -5.85 4.48
N VAL A 99 11.86 -6.62 5.33
CA VAL A 99 12.07 -8.05 5.12
C VAL A 99 11.87 -8.83 6.42
N PRO A 100 11.13 -9.97 6.41
CA PRO A 100 11.02 -10.87 7.54
C PRO A 100 12.19 -11.86 7.58
N ARG A 101 12.70 -12.16 8.78
CA ARG A 101 13.67 -13.22 9.00
C ARG A 101 13.57 -13.78 10.42
N ASP A 102 13.55 -15.11 10.55
CA ASP A 102 13.59 -15.81 11.84
C ASP A 102 12.52 -15.31 12.83
N GLY A 103 11.30 -15.02 12.33
CA GLY A 103 10.16 -14.54 13.11
C GLY A 103 10.26 -13.08 13.58
N LYS A 104 11.18 -12.31 13.04
CA LYS A 104 11.32 -10.87 13.21
C LYS A 104 11.14 -10.15 11.88
N TRP A 105 10.89 -8.86 11.96
CA TRP A 105 10.77 -7.97 10.83
C TRP A 105 11.86 -6.90 10.91
N TYR A 106 12.48 -6.60 9.79
CA TYR A 106 13.56 -5.64 9.68
C TYR A 106 13.17 -4.59 8.65
N MET A 107 13.10 -3.33 9.07
CA MET A 107 12.81 -2.19 8.21
C MET A 107 14.08 -1.37 8.05
N TYR A 108 14.60 -1.31 6.84
CA TYR A 108 15.72 -0.45 6.46
C TYR A 108 15.14 0.82 5.87
N ALA A 109 15.60 1.95 6.36
CA ALA A 109 15.08 3.23 5.92
C ALA A 109 16.19 4.30 5.91
N PRO A 110 16.25 5.13 4.85
CA PRO A 110 17.17 6.24 4.82
C PRO A 110 16.65 7.37 5.71
N ILE A 111 17.57 8.08 6.33
CA ILE A 111 17.32 9.33 7.05
C ILE A 111 18.13 10.41 6.34
N HIS A 112 17.48 11.42 5.81
CA HIS A 112 18.11 12.44 4.97
C HIS A 112 19.45 12.94 5.51
N MET A 113 20.52 12.78 4.70
CA MET A 113 21.91 13.14 5.01
C MET A 113 22.49 12.50 6.28
N ARG A 114 21.89 11.43 6.81
CA ARG A 114 22.34 10.74 8.02
C ARG A 114 22.60 9.25 7.80
N GLY A 115 22.35 8.75 6.58
CA GLY A 115 22.56 7.36 6.20
C GLY A 115 21.32 6.49 6.35
N ILE A 116 21.50 5.18 6.34
CA ILE A 116 20.44 4.17 6.39
C ILE A 116 20.38 3.55 7.78
N GLY A 117 19.24 3.62 8.43
CA GLY A 117 18.94 2.96 9.69
C GLY A 117 18.28 1.60 9.51
N VAL A 118 18.19 0.84 10.60
CA VAL A 118 17.43 -0.42 10.65
C VAL A 118 16.59 -0.46 11.90
N LEU A 119 15.27 -0.68 11.72
CA LEU A 119 14.33 -0.94 12.80
C LEU A 119 14.04 -2.44 12.87
N VAL A 120 13.79 -2.94 14.08
CA VAL A 120 13.43 -4.34 14.33
C VAL A 120 12.07 -4.41 14.99
N GLY A 121 11.15 -5.19 14.39
CA GLY A 121 9.80 -5.42 14.87
C GLY A 121 9.51 -6.90 15.11
N GLN A 122 8.41 -7.18 15.82
CA GLN A 122 7.88 -8.52 16.03
C GLN A 122 6.74 -8.87 15.07
N SER A 123 6.24 -7.85 14.36
CA SER A 123 5.18 -7.99 13.36
C SER A 123 5.44 -7.03 12.20
N PRO A 124 4.74 -7.18 11.06
CA PRO A 124 4.85 -6.25 9.94
C PRO A 124 4.43 -4.80 10.29
N CYS A 125 3.62 -4.64 11.33
CA CYS A 125 3.18 -3.33 11.83
C CYS A 125 4.01 -2.82 13.01
N GLY A 126 5.13 -3.47 13.34
CA GLY A 126 5.90 -3.20 14.55
C GLY A 126 5.30 -3.88 15.81
N PRO A 127 5.39 -3.28 17.03
CA PRO A 127 6.12 -2.05 17.28
C PRO A 127 7.59 -2.17 16.92
N TRP A 128 8.13 -1.09 16.39
CA TRP A 128 9.51 -1.01 15.94
C TRP A 128 10.43 -0.49 17.05
N ARG A 129 11.69 -0.86 16.96
CA ARG A 129 12.74 -0.26 17.76
C ARG A 129 14.03 -0.17 16.98
N ASP A 130 14.81 0.86 17.21
CA ASP A 130 16.17 1.03 16.71
C ASP A 130 17.18 0.30 17.63
N PRO A 131 17.75 -0.84 17.23
CA PRO A 131 18.68 -1.59 18.05
C PRO A 131 20.07 -0.95 18.11
N LEU A 132 20.41 -0.09 17.13
CA LEU A 132 21.73 0.49 16.97
C LEU A 132 21.86 1.89 17.56
N GLN A 133 20.76 2.65 17.58
CA GLN A 133 20.72 4.07 17.96
C GLN A 133 21.69 4.93 17.12
N ARG A 134 21.97 4.48 15.90
CA ARG A 134 22.80 5.11 14.88
C ARG A 134 22.49 4.51 13.52
N ALA A 135 22.96 5.13 12.46
CA ALA A 135 22.91 4.52 11.13
C ALA A 135 23.66 3.17 11.08
N LEU A 136 23.08 2.21 10.36
CA LEU A 136 23.77 0.99 9.94
C LEU A 136 24.78 1.30 8.83
N ILE A 137 24.37 2.10 7.85
CA ILE A 137 25.22 2.62 6.77
C ILE A 137 25.28 4.15 6.93
N ASN A 138 26.49 4.68 6.92
CA ASN A 138 26.78 6.11 6.86
C ASN A 138 28.13 6.28 6.18
N HIS A 139 28.13 6.10 4.87
CA HIS A 139 29.30 6.05 4.03
C HIS A 139 29.40 7.27 3.13
N ASP A 140 28.25 7.68 2.56
CA ASP A 140 28.15 8.79 1.61
C ASP A 140 26.83 9.55 1.80
N ILE A 141 26.74 10.78 1.35
CA ILE A 141 25.50 11.57 1.37
C ILE A 141 24.41 10.95 0.48
N ARG A 142 24.79 10.05 -0.43
CA ARG A 142 23.94 9.29 -1.35
C ARG A 142 23.46 7.95 -0.76
N ASP A 143 23.64 7.72 0.52
CA ASP A 143 23.17 6.53 1.23
C ASP A 143 21.64 6.59 1.41
N ILE A 144 20.90 6.32 0.32
CA ILE A 144 19.43 6.26 0.26
C ILE A 144 18.97 5.00 -0.47
N ASP A 145 17.67 4.75 -0.45
CA ASP A 145 16.97 3.71 -1.20
C ASP A 145 17.51 2.29 -0.93
N PRO A 146 17.49 1.84 0.32
CA PRO A 146 17.93 0.50 0.64
C PRO A 146 17.01 -0.57 0.05
N THR A 147 17.59 -1.65 -0.47
CA THR A 147 16.87 -2.89 -0.75
C THR A 147 17.62 -4.07 -0.14
N VAL A 148 16.90 -4.98 0.51
CA VAL A 148 17.47 -6.18 1.12
C VAL A 148 16.95 -7.42 0.45
N PHE A 149 17.85 -8.25 0.00
CA PHE A 149 17.59 -9.54 -0.58
C PHE A 149 18.24 -10.64 0.26
N ILE A 150 17.51 -11.72 0.55
CA ILE A 150 18.01 -12.90 1.27
C ILE A 150 18.08 -14.05 0.26
N ASP A 151 19.29 -14.55 0.00
CA ASP A 151 19.52 -15.64 -0.93
C ASP A 151 19.14 -17.01 -0.34
N ASP A 152 19.07 -18.04 -1.18
CA ASP A 152 18.66 -19.40 -0.81
C ASP A 152 19.59 -20.05 0.22
N ASP A 153 20.88 -19.64 0.25
CA ASP A 153 21.85 -20.07 1.27
C ASP A 153 21.69 -19.33 2.62
N GLY A 154 20.74 -18.37 2.68
CA GLY A 154 20.46 -17.55 3.84
C GLY A 154 21.38 -16.33 4.00
N GLN A 155 22.28 -16.06 3.05
CA GLN A 155 23.04 -14.82 3.05
C GLN A 155 22.13 -13.66 2.63
N ALA A 156 22.08 -12.62 3.46
CA ALA A 156 21.37 -11.38 3.13
C ALA A 156 22.34 -10.34 2.57
N TYR A 157 21.87 -9.61 1.57
CA TYR A 157 22.60 -8.52 0.92
C TYR A 157 21.76 -7.25 1.04
N LEU A 158 22.39 -6.14 1.41
CA LEU A 158 21.80 -4.80 1.39
C LEU A 158 22.45 -4.03 0.24
N TYR A 159 21.63 -3.55 -0.69
CA TYR A 159 22.03 -2.65 -1.79
C TYR A 159 21.40 -1.28 -1.56
N TRP A 160 22.02 -0.21 -2.06
CA TRP A 160 21.50 1.15 -1.95
C TRP A 160 22.24 2.12 -2.87
N GLY A 161 21.71 3.32 -3.01
CA GLY A 161 22.43 4.48 -3.52
C GLY A 161 21.71 5.30 -4.57
N ASN A 162 22.15 6.55 -4.69
CA ASN A 162 21.73 7.52 -5.69
C ASN A 162 22.96 7.99 -6.48
N ASN A 163 22.93 7.91 -7.82
CA ASN A 163 24.08 8.16 -8.69
C ASN A 163 25.38 7.47 -8.23
N GLY A 164 25.24 6.37 -7.56
CA GLY A 164 26.25 5.45 -7.05
C GLY A 164 25.50 4.22 -6.56
N LEU A 165 26.06 3.05 -6.69
CA LEU A 165 25.40 1.78 -6.34
C LEU A 165 26.34 0.94 -5.51
N TRP A 166 25.96 0.65 -4.29
CA TRP A 166 26.75 -0.11 -3.33
C TRP A 166 26.00 -1.30 -2.77
N TYR A 167 26.75 -2.23 -2.20
CA TYR A 167 26.18 -3.33 -1.42
C TYR A 167 27.10 -3.76 -0.29
N VAL A 168 26.50 -4.41 0.70
CA VAL A 168 27.19 -5.18 1.76
C VAL A 168 26.55 -6.53 1.97
N LYS A 169 27.29 -7.45 2.55
CA LYS A 169 26.77 -8.71 3.09
C LYS A 169 26.36 -8.49 4.53
N LEU A 170 25.05 -8.56 4.80
CA LEU A 170 24.55 -8.46 6.17
C LEU A 170 24.96 -9.69 6.98
N THR A 171 25.17 -9.50 8.26
CA THR A 171 25.29 -10.61 9.21
C THR A 171 23.94 -11.31 9.39
N ARG A 172 23.92 -12.49 10.01
CA ARG A 172 22.66 -13.17 10.31
C ARG A 172 21.76 -12.36 11.25
N SER A 173 22.32 -11.44 12.04
CA SER A 173 21.54 -10.55 12.91
C SER A 173 20.71 -9.53 12.16
N MET A 174 20.99 -9.28 10.89
CA MET A 174 20.33 -8.28 10.03
C MET A 174 20.54 -6.81 10.48
N VAL A 175 21.31 -6.57 11.53
CA VAL A 175 21.58 -5.23 12.08
C VAL A 175 23.07 -4.88 12.07
N ASP A 176 23.84 -5.64 11.32
CA ASP A 176 25.28 -5.44 11.12
C ASP A 176 25.69 -6.06 9.78
N TYR A 177 26.87 -5.75 9.28
CA TYR A 177 27.41 -6.30 8.03
C TYR A 177 28.85 -6.77 8.17
N ASN A 178 29.27 -7.69 7.27
CA ASN A 178 30.62 -8.25 7.21
C ASN A 178 31.37 -7.65 6.03
N GLY A 179 32.66 -7.39 6.26
CA GLY A 179 33.58 -6.93 5.22
C GLY A 179 33.45 -5.43 4.94
N GLU A 180 33.82 -5.06 3.73
CA GLU A 180 33.84 -3.67 3.26
C GLU A 180 32.58 -3.36 2.46
N ILE A 181 32.26 -2.08 2.32
CA ILE A 181 31.25 -1.58 1.39
C ILE A 181 31.81 -1.77 -0.02
N MET A 182 31.07 -2.51 -0.83
CA MET A 182 31.45 -2.84 -2.20
C MET A 182 30.66 -1.96 -3.18
N GLU A 183 31.34 -1.38 -4.13
CA GLU A 183 30.73 -0.61 -5.21
C GLU A 183 30.43 -1.51 -6.41
N ILE A 184 29.26 -1.33 -7.03
CA ILE A 184 28.93 -1.90 -8.32
C ILE A 184 29.28 -0.86 -9.38
N PRO A 185 30.21 -1.16 -10.31
CA PRO A 185 30.65 -0.21 -11.33
C PRO A 185 29.47 0.22 -12.23
N LEU A 186 29.29 1.51 -12.41
CA LEU A 186 28.24 2.10 -13.24
C LEU A 186 28.79 2.27 -14.69
N THR A 187 28.69 1.20 -15.48
CA THR A 187 29.15 1.15 -16.87
C THR A 187 27.99 0.88 -17.83
N GLU A 188 28.18 1.09 -19.15
CA GLU A 188 27.20 0.73 -20.16
C GLU A 188 26.79 -0.75 -20.07
N GLU A 189 27.76 -1.64 -19.80
CA GLU A 189 27.49 -3.06 -19.67
C GLU A 189 26.68 -3.38 -18.42
N THR A 190 26.93 -2.69 -17.31
CA THR A 190 26.30 -3.00 -16.01
C THR A 190 24.95 -2.34 -15.84
N VAL A 191 24.78 -1.07 -16.24
CA VAL A 191 23.59 -0.27 -15.93
C VAL A 191 23.13 0.66 -17.08
N GLY A 192 23.61 0.45 -18.30
CA GLY A 192 23.19 1.27 -19.45
C GLY A 192 23.74 2.69 -19.48
N GLY A 193 24.58 3.06 -18.53
CA GLY A 193 25.25 4.37 -18.45
C GLY A 193 26.71 4.21 -18.04
N TYR A 194 27.51 5.25 -18.20
CA TYR A 194 28.92 5.24 -17.87
C TYR A 194 29.38 6.55 -17.24
N GLU A 195 30.46 6.50 -16.50
CA GLU A 195 31.10 7.70 -15.95
C GLU A 195 31.91 8.42 -17.01
N GLU A 196 31.66 9.73 -17.16
CA GLU A 196 32.43 10.64 -18.01
C GLU A 196 33.16 11.67 -17.14
N LYS A 197 34.48 11.82 -17.37
CA LYS A 197 35.24 12.90 -16.76
C LYS A 197 35.13 14.14 -17.62
N TYR A 198 34.84 15.29 -16.99
CA TYR A 198 34.78 16.59 -17.64
C TYR A 198 35.42 17.64 -16.75
N LYS A 199 35.75 18.80 -17.34
CA LYS A 199 36.22 19.97 -16.56
C LYS A 199 35.04 20.92 -16.38
N ASP A 200 34.84 21.36 -15.14
CA ASP A 200 33.85 22.38 -14.83
C ASP A 200 34.31 23.77 -15.31
N GLU A 201 33.48 24.80 -15.07
CA GLU A 201 33.76 26.17 -15.43
C GLU A 201 34.99 26.79 -14.73
N ASN A 202 35.45 26.17 -13.64
CA ASN A 202 36.66 26.53 -12.91
C ASN A 202 37.90 25.77 -13.42
N GLY A 203 37.71 24.81 -14.35
CA GLY A 203 38.77 23.96 -14.89
C GLY A 203 39.12 22.77 -14.01
N GLU A 204 38.32 22.51 -12.95
CA GLU A 204 38.49 21.36 -12.07
C GLU A 204 37.90 20.07 -12.70
N GLU A 205 38.62 18.95 -12.54
CA GLU A 205 38.18 17.66 -13.06
C GLU A 205 37.01 17.16 -12.20
N GLN A 206 35.86 16.91 -12.84
CA GLN A 206 34.65 16.38 -12.26
C GLN A 206 34.25 15.08 -12.97
N THR A 207 33.42 14.28 -12.33
CA THR A 207 32.85 13.05 -12.90
C THR A 207 31.32 13.18 -12.92
N ARG A 208 30.68 12.79 -14.02
CA ARG A 208 29.24 12.70 -14.13
C ARG A 208 28.84 11.37 -14.76
N LEU A 209 27.70 10.83 -14.35
CA LEU A 209 27.12 9.67 -15.00
C LEU A 209 26.32 10.13 -16.24
N VAL A 210 26.58 9.51 -17.39
CA VAL A 210 25.94 9.80 -18.68
C VAL A 210 25.34 8.54 -19.28
N GLY A 211 24.41 8.73 -20.22
CA GLY A 211 23.68 7.65 -20.88
C GLY A 211 22.16 7.83 -20.74
N VAL A 212 21.42 7.39 -21.75
CA VAL A 212 19.95 7.55 -21.78
C VAL A 212 19.23 6.66 -20.79
N ASP A 213 19.89 5.59 -20.34
CA ASP A 213 19.35 4.62 -19.37
C ASP A 213 20.30 4.48 -18.14
N LYS A 214 21.13 5.50 -17.88
CA LYS A 214 22.04 5.52 -16.75
C LYS A 214 21.31 5.31 -15.42
N TYR A 215 21.93 4.58 -14.50
CA TYR A 215 21.43 4.41 -13.14
C TYR A 215 21.24 5.77 -12.44
N GLU A 216 20.12 5.96 -11.77
CA GLU A 216 19.87 7.11 -10.90
C GLU A 216 19.78 6.69 -9.44
N GLU A 217 18.75 5.92 -9.09
CA GLU A 217 18.42 5.55 -7.70
C GLU A 217 17.47 4.34 -7.64
N GLY A 218 16.92 4.05 -6.46
CA GLY A 218 15.87 3.09 -6.27
C GLY A 218 16.21 1.65 -6.66
N PRO A 219 17.36 1.07 -6.26
CA PRO A 219 17.69 -0.29 -6.63
C PRO A 219 16.72 -1.27 -5.96
N TRP A 220 16.21 -2.23 -6.72
CA TRP A 220 15.41 -3.35 -6.23
C TRP A 220 16.05 -4.66 -6.66
N ALA A 221 16.69 -5.36 -5.70
CA ALA A 221 17.40 -6.62 -5.95
C ALA A 221 16.54 -7.82 -5.53
N TYR A 222 16.44 -8.83 -6.40
CA TYR A 222 15.74 -10.09 -6.11
C TYR A 222 16.27 -11.24 -6.94
N LYS A 223 15.92 -12.47 -6.54
CA LYS A 223 16.21 -13.70 -7.26
C LYS A 223 14.93 -14.34 -7.82
N ARG A 224 15.02 -14.87 -9.03
CA ARG A 224 13.97 -15.69 -9.61
C ARG A 224 14.60 -16.84 -10.39
N GLY A 225 14.31 -18.08 -10.00
CA GLY A 225 15.04 -19.24 -10.49
C GLY A 225 16.52 -19.11 -10.19
N GLU A 226 17.37 -19.34 -11.18
CA GLU A 226 18.85 -19.25 -11.05
C GLU A 226 19.40 -17.85 -11.38
N LYS A 227 18.53 -16.85 -11.62
CA LYS A 227 18.96 -15.52 -12.04
C LYS A 227 18.66 -14.47 -10.96
N TYR A 228 19.57 -13.50 -10.88
CA TYR A 228 19.45 -12.33 -10.05
C TYR A 228 19.06 -11.13 -10.91
N TYR A 229 18.20 -10.31 -10.38
CA TYR A 229 17.66 -9.14 -11.04
C TYR A 229 17.93 -7.91 -10.20
N LEU A 230 18.29 -6.83 -10.83
CA LEU A 230 18.45 -5.52 -10.23
C LEU A 230 17.64 -4.53 -11.10
N VAL A 231 16.47 -4.12 -10.62
CA VAL A 231 15.60 -3.14 -11.25
C VAL A 231 15.85 -1.79 -10.58
N TYR A 232 15.84 -0.69 -11.33
CA TYR A 232 16.21 0.62 -10.79
C TYR A 232 15.59 1.76 -11.60
N ALA A 233 15.49 2.93 -10.96
CA ALA A 233 15.20 4.19 -11.65
C ALA A 233 16.43 4.64 -12.44
N ALA A 234 16.20 5.10 -13.68
CA ALA A 234 17.24 5.35 -14.67
C ALA A 234 16.95 6.58 -15.53
N GLY A 235 17.99 7.10 -16.23
CA GLY A 235 17.88 8.01 -17.36
C GLY A 235 17.93 9.49 -17.02
N GLY A 236 17.96 9.88 -15.77
CA GLY A 236 17.86 11.26 -15.33
C GLY A 236 16.39 11.68 -15.13
N ILE A 237 16.13 12.96 -15.02
CA ILE A 237 14.80 13.50 -14.76
C ILE A 237 14.13 13.95 -16.05
N PRO A 238 12.93 13.41 -16.42
CA PRO A 238 12.15 12.41 -15.69
C PRO A 238 12.74 10.99 -15.80
N GLU A 239 12.74 10.28 -14.67
CA GLU A 239 13.21 8.91 -14.58
C GLU A 239 12.28 7.92 -15.30
N HIS A 240 12.84 6.77 -15.65
CA HIS A 240 12.11 5.59 -16.11
C HIS A 240 12.68 4.34 -15.42
N LEU A 241 12.10 3.16 -15.64
CA LEU A 241 12.63 1.93 -15.04
C LEU A 241 13.45 1.12 -16.05
N SER A 242 14.65 0.75 -15.62
CA SER A 242 15.57 -0.15 -16.33
C SER A 242 16.00 -1.30 -15.41
N TYR A 243 16.68 -2.30 -15.97
CA TYR A 243 17.15 -3.43 -15.16
C TYR A 243 18.39 -4.08 -15.70
N SER A 244 19.05 -4.79 -14.82
CA SER A 244 20.19 -5.64 -15.10
C SER A 244 19.99 -7.05 -14.52
N MET A 245 20.66 -8.04 -15.11
CA MET A 245 20.64 -9.43 -14.66
C MET A 245 22.04 -9.93 -14.36
N SER A 246 22.13 -10.95 -13.49
CA SER A 246 23.38 -11.62 -13.15
C SER A 246 23.15 -13.11 -12.82
N ASP A 247 24.23 -13.89 -12.85
CA ASP A 247 24.27 -15.26 -12.33
C ASP A 247 24.72 -15.32 -10.86
N SER A 248 24.99 -14.16 -10.24
CA SER A 248 25.46 -14.05 -8.86
C SER A 248 24.82 -12.82 -8.19
N PRO A 249 24.51 -12.85 -6.87
CA PRO A 249 23.95 -11.70 -6.17
C PRO A 249 24.89 -10.48 -6.17
N THR A 250 26.16 -10.65 -6.41
CA THR A 250 27.16 -9.58 -6.41
C THR A 250 27.67 -9.22 -7.81
N GLY A 251 27.02 -9.73 -8.85
CA GLY A 251 27.44 -9.50 -10.22
C GLY A 251 28.41 -10.58 -10.77
N PRO A 252 28.99 -10.40 -11.96
CA PRO A 252 28.85 -9.18 -12.78
C PRO A 252 27.43 -8.98 -13.29
N TRP A 253 26.94 -7.77 -13.16
CA TRP A 253 25.64 -7.36 -13.67
C TRP A 253 25.73 -7.06 -15.17
N LYS A 254 24.65 -7.37 -15.89
CA LYS A 254 24.52 -7.10 -17.34
C LYS A 254 23.22 -6.36 -17.59
N TYR A 255 23.33 -5.16 -18.09
CA TYR A 255 22.20 -4.35 -18.51
C TYR A 255 21.34 -5.06 -19.55
N GLN A 256 20.03 -5.04 -19.37
CA GLN A 256 19.06 -5.73 -20.23
C GLN A 256 18.14 -4.78 -20.96
N GLY A 257 18.01 -3.55 -20.51
CA GLY A 257 17.17 -2.54 -21.17
C GLY A 257 16.15 -1.88 -20.24
N ARG A 258 15.40 -0.97 -20.83
CA ARG A 258 14.28 -0.28 -20.24
C ARG A 258 13.06 -1.19 -20.18
N ILE A 259 12.37 -1.21 -19.03
CA ILE A 259 11.17 -2.02 -18.82
C ILE A 259 9.89 -1.20 -18.67
N MET A 260 10.01 0.11 -18.32
CA MET A 260 8.86 0.99 -18.16
C MET A 260 9.28 2.41 -18.51
N ASP A 261 8.41 3.17 -19.15
CA ASP A 261 8.67 4.58 -19.49
C ASP A 261 8.55 5.50 -18.27
N SER A 262 8.85 6.79 -18.44
CA SER A 262 8.73 7.78 -17.39
C SER A 262 7.28 7.93 -16.95
N PRO A 263 7.00 8.00 -15.62
CA PRO A 263 5.64 8.05 -15.13
C PRO A 263 4.99 9.40 -15.39
N ASP A 264 3.73 9.35 -15.74
CA ASP A 264 2.91 10.54 -15.96
C ASP A 264 2.77 11.36 -14.67
N GLY A 265 3.07 12.67 -14.75
CA GLY A 265 2.87 13.62 -13.65
C GLY A 265 3.89 13.51 -12.51
N SER A 266 4.85 12.60 -12.61
CA SER A 266 6.01 12.53 -11.72
C SER A 266 7.29 12.63 -12.52
N PHE A 267 8.34 13.16 -11.93
CA PHE A 267 9.67 13.19 -12.52
C PHE A 267 10.62 12.17 -11.89
N THR A 268 10.20 11.48 -10.83
CA THR A 268 10.87 10.31 -10.25
C THR A 268 9.99 9.07 -10.35
N THR A 269 10.59 7.88 -10.24
CA THR A 269 9.91 6.60 -10.10
C THR A 269 10.72 5.70 -9.17
N HIS A 270 10.09 4.66 -8.60
CA HIS A 270 10.78 3.73 -7.69
C HIS A 270 10.17 2.34 -7.87
N PRO A 271 10.96 1.31 -8.23
CA PRO A 271 10.43 -0.01 -8.52
C PRO A 271 10.34 -0.90 -7.28
N SER A 272 9.38 -1.81 -7.33
CA SER A 272 9.35 -3.00 -6.48
C SER A 272 8.75 -4.16 -7.26
N VAL A 273 9.42 -5.28 -7.33
CA VAL A 273 9.00 -6.46 -8.10
C VAL A 273 8.81 -7.64 -7.16
N VAL A 274 7.65 -8.31 -7.28
CA VAL A 274 7.35 -9.50 -6.47
C VAL A 274 6.53 -10.52 -7.26
N ASP A 275 6.69 -11.79 -6.90
CA ASP A 275 5.76 -12.86 -7.28
C ASP A 275 4.75 -13.05 -6.13
N PHE A 276 3.46 -13.06 -6.45
CA PHE A 276 2.39 -13.30 -5.49
C PHE A 276 1.31 -14.19 -6.10
N LYS A 277 0.97 -15.29 -5.41
CA LYS A 277 -0.05 -16.27 -5.84
C LYS A 277 0.10 -16.70 -7.32
N GLY A 278 1.34 -16.93 -7.73
CA GLY A 278 1.68 -17.44 -9.06
C GLY A 278 1.66 -16.42 -10.20
N ARG A 279 1.54 -15.14 -9.89
CA ARG A 279 1.62 -14.03 -10.86
C ARG A 279 2.74 -13.07 -10.46
N SER A 280 3.32 -12.36 -11.43
CA SER A 280 4.39 -11.39 -11.21
C SER A 280 3.86 -9.96 -11.32
N TYR A 281 4.32 -9.10 -10.42
CA TYR A 281 3.87 -7.71 -10.31
C TYR A 281 5.04 -6.76 -10.19
N ILE A 282 4.89 -5.59 -10.80
CA ILE A 282 5.79 -4.45 -10.62
C ILE A 282 5.01 -3.27 -10.05
N PHE A 283 5.50 -2.74 -8.95
CA PHE A 283 5.02 -1.50 -8.35
C PHE A 283 5.88 -0.35 -8.78
N TYR A 284 5.27 0.81 -8.90
CA TYR A 284 5.91 2.08 -9.22
C TYR A 284 5.05 3.23 -8.66
N HIS A 285 5.41 4.49 -8.88
CA HIS A 285 4.53 5.61 -8.54
C HIS A 285 4.39 6.59 -9.72
N ASN A 286 3.30 7.35 -9.72
CA ASN A 286 3.05 8.45 -10.65
C ASN A 286 2.40 9.64 -9.95
N GLY A 287 2.18 10.75 -10.67
CA GLY A 287 1.52 11.96 -10.16
C GLY A 287 0.05 12.10 -10.63
N LYS A 288 -0.69 11.02 -10.86
CA LYS A 288 -2.03 11.06 -11.48
C LYS A 288 -3.20 11.08 -10.51
N LEU A 289 -2.98 10.87 -9.22
CA LEU A 289 -4.03 11.11 -8.24
C LEU A 289 -4.48 12.58 -8.32
N LYS A 290 -5.76 12.84 -8.09
CA LYS A 290 -6.30 14.22 -8.12
C LYS A 290 -5.48 15.15 -7.20
N GLY A 291 -4.93 16.23 -7.74
CA GLY A 291 -4.01 17.12 -7.03
C GLY A 291 -2.55 16.63 -6.99
N GLY A 292 -2.25 15.50 -7.63
CA GLY A 292 -0.92 14.92 -7.70
C GLY A 292 0.08 15.75 -8.50
N SER A 293 1.35 15.51 -8.25
CA SER A 293 2.50 16.17 -8.90
C SER A 293 3.76 15.32 -8.69
N GLY A 294 4.92 15.82 -9.12
CA GLY A 294 6.22 15.20 -8.81
C GLY A 294 6.57 15.13 -7.32
N PHE A 295 5.89 15.90 -6.46
CA PHE A 295 6.04 15.89 -5.00
C PHE A 295 4.79 15.36 -4.26
N ARG A 296 3.75 15.00 -5.00
CA ARG A 296 2.51 14.37 -4.51
C ARG A 296 2.20 13.18 -5.39
N ARG A 297 2.91 12.11 -5.14
CA ARG A 297 2.90 10.89 -5.94
C ARG A 297 1.87 9.90 -5.39
N SER A 298 1.55 8.88 -6.15
CA SER A 298 0.72 7.77 -5.69
C SER A 298 1.13 6.46 -6.34
N VAL A 299 1.16 5.42 -5.51
CA VAL A 299 1.62 4.09 -5.90
C VAL A 299 0.65 3.44 -6.90
N CYS A 300 1.24 2.80 -7.89
CA CYS A 300 0.61 2.03 -8.94
C CYS A 300 1.16 0.60 -8.99
N VAL A 301 0.46 -0.30 -9.65
CA VAL A 301 0.90 -1.68 -9.87
C VAL A 301 0.47 -2.17 -11.24
N GLU A 302 1.36 -2.92 -11.90
CA GLU A 302 1.04 -3.67 -13.13
C GLU A 302 1.36 -5.16 -12.92
N GLN A 303 0.53 -6.03 -13.49
CA GLN A 303 0.85 -7.43 -13.65
C GLN A 303 1.62 -7.63 -14.96
N PHE A 304 2.64 -8.49 -14.93
CA PHE A 304 3.40 -8.85 -16.13
C PHE A 304 3.78 -10.32 -16.13
N GLU A 305 4.25 -10.79 -17.29
CA GLU A 305 4.82 -12.13 -17.46
C GLU A 305 6.26 -12.01 -17.98
N TYR A 306 7.18 -12.78 -17.39
CA TYR A 306 8.54 -12.85 -17.91
C TYR A 306 8.57 -13.51 -19.30
N ASN A 307 9.49 -13.09 -20.13
CA ASN A 307 9.78 -13.78 -21.39
C ASN A 307 10.29 -15.21 -21.11
N ALA A 308 10.25 -16.07 -22.13
CA ALA A 308 10.66 -17.47 -22.00
C ALA A 308 12.14 -17.65 -21.57
N ASP A 309 12.99 -16.66 -21.86
CA ASP A 309 14.40 -16.62 -21.45
C ASP A 309 14.64 -16.01 -20.05
N GLY A 310 13.55 -15.62 -19.36
CA GLY A 310 13.58 -15.00 -18.04
C GLY A 310 13.76 -13.48 -18.07
N THR A 311 13.89 -12.84 -19.22
CA THR A 311 13.96 -11.38 -19.30
C THR A 311 12.62 -10.73 -18.98
N ILE A 312 12.64 -9.47 -18.52
CA ILE A 312 11.43 -8.69 -18.25
C ILE A 312 11.05 -7.96 -19.56
N PRO A 313 9.81 -8.10 -20.07
CA PRO A 313 9.36 -7.33 -21.22
C PRO A 313 9.16 -5.86 -20.87
N HIS A 314 8.98 -5.00 -21.88
CA HIS A 314 8.48 -3.65 -21.66
C HIS A 314 7.04 -3.70 -21.11
N ILE A 315 6.79 -3.05 -19.96
CA ILE A 315 5.53 -3.05 -19.23
C ILE A 315 4.88 -1.69 -19.40
N PRO A 316 3.74 -1.58 -20.09
CA PRO A 316 3.04 -0.31 -20.23
C PRO A 316 2.38 0.09 -18.89
N MET A 317 2.51 1.34 -18.51
CA MET A 317 1.73 1.91 -17.42
C MET A 317 0.27 2.06 -17.84
N THR A 318 -0.64 1.52 -17.04
CA THR A 318 -2.08 1.57 -17.34
C THR A 318 -2.86 2.29 -16.25
N LYS A 319 -3.98 2.89 -16.61
CA LYS A 319 -4.95 3.37 -15.63
C LYS A 319 -5.66 2.21 -14.93
N LYS A 320 -5.80 1.09 -15.64
CA LYS A 320 -6.55 -0.08 -15.16
C LYS A 320 -5.81 -0.81 -14.04
N GLY A 321 -4.48 -0.88 -14.11
CA GLY A 321 -3.69 -1.67 -13.17
C GLY A 321 -4.10 -3.14 -13.15
N VAL A 322 -4.05 -3.76 -11.98
CA VAL A 322 -4.52 -5.14 -11.75
C VAL A 322 -6.03 -5.12 -11.56
N SER A 323 -6.76 -5.75 -12.46
CA SER A 323 -8.24 -5.81 -12.42
C SER A 323 -8.79 -7.18 -12.07
N GLU A 324 -7.98 -8.23 -12.21
CA GLU A 324 -8.39 -9.62 -11.95
C GLU A 324 -7.84 -10.06 -10.59
N PRO A 325 -8.72 -10.26 -9.59
CA PRO A 325 -8.28 -10.66 -8.25
C PRO A 325 -7.69 -12.08 -8.27
N VAL A 326 -6.74 -12.33 -7.37
CA VAL A 326 -6.16 -13.67 -7.15
C VAL A 326 -6.82 -14.40 -5.98
N ALA A 327 -7.78 -13.78 -5.32
CA ALA A 327 -8.63 -14.33 -4.27
C ALA A 327 -9.92 -13.49 -4.16
N HIS A 328 -10.92 -14.01 -3.43
CA HIS A 328 -12.15 -13.29 -3.16
C HIS A 328 -12.23 -12.85 -1.69
N VAL A 329 -12.94 -11.77 -1.44
CA VAL A 329 -13.20 -11.25 -0.09
C VAL A 329 -14.44 -11.95 0.47
N SER A 330 -14.35 -12.51 1.70
CA SER A 330 -15.51 -13.03 2.40
C SER A 330 -16.28 -11.89 3.08
N PRO A 331 -17.57 -11.68 2.79
CA PRO A 331 -18.37 -10.64 3.46
C PRO A 331 -18.78 -11.01 4.88
N TYR A 332 -18.61 -12.26 5.30
CA TYR A 332 -19.12 -12.79 6.57
C TYR A 332 -18.14 -12.65 7.74
N ALA A 333 -16.96 -12.14 7.50
CA ALA A 333 -16.03 -11.68 8.52
C ALA A 333 -15.99 -10.16 8.52
N ARG A 334 -15.59 -9.55 9.66
CA ARG A 334 -15.33 -8.10 9.71
C ARG A 334 -14.31 -7.74 8.64
N GLN A 335 -14.66 -6.76 7.83
CA GLN A 335 -13.81 -6.09 6.87
C GLN A 335 -13.64 -4.64 7.29
N GLU A 336 -12.43 -4.12 7.24
CA GLU A 336 -12.16 -2.72 7.56
C GLU A 336 -12.71 -1.82 6.45
N ALA A 337 -13.24 -0.64 6.80
CA ALA A 337 -13.84 0.27 5.83
C ALA A 337 -12.79 0.87 4.87
N GLU A 338 -11.55 0.94 5.32
CA GLU A 338 -10.38 1.36 4.53
C GLU A 338 -9.77 0.23 3.68
N MET A 339 -10.41 -0.93 3.56
CA MET A 339 -10.14 -1.91 2.51
C MET A 339 -10.80 -1.45 1.21
N ILE A 340 -10.02 -0.92 0.30
CA ILE A 340 -10.49 -0.15 -0.85
C ILE A 340 -9.88 -0.68 -2.15
N ALA A 341 -10.70 -0.90 -3.16
CA ALA A 341 -10.26 -1.08 -4.54
C ALA A 341 -10.28 0.24 -5.32
N LEU A 342 -11.28 1.07 -5.07
CA LEU A 342 -11.43 2.39 -5.66
C LEU A 342 -12.15 3.32 -4.69
N SER A 343 -11.70 4.56 -4.57
CA SER A 343 -12.37 5.60 -3.78
C SER A 343 -12.42 6.94 -4.50
N VAL A 344 -13.38 7.75 -4.13
CA VAL A 344 -13.49 9.15 -4.57
C VAL A 344 -13.84 10.01 -3.37
N GLY A 345 -13.03 11.05 -3.14
CA GLY A 345 -13.22 12.04 -2.08
C GLY A 345 -12.78 11.61 -0.68
N VAL A 346 -12.47 10.34 -0.50
CA VAL A 346 -12.26 9.70 0.80
C VAL A 346 -10.85 9.96 1.35
N ARG A 347 -10.77 10.16 2.66
CA ARG A 347 -9.55 10.23 3.47
C ARG A 347 -9.60 9.18 4.58
N THR A 348 -8.44 8.83 5.12
CA THR A 348 -8.31 7.98 6.30
C THR A 348 -7.78 8.77 7.48
N ALA A 349 -8.23 8.43 8.68
CA ALA A 349 -7.67 8.87 9.94
C ALA A 349 -7.29 7.66 10.78
N GLN A 350 -6.46 7.88 11.80
CA GLN A 350 -5.97 6.82 12.68
C GLN A 350 -5.99 7.28 14.13
N ASP A 351 -6.50 6.44 15.03
CA ASP A 351 -6.36 6.62 16.47
C ASP A 351 -5.98 5.31 17.19
N GLU A 352 -5.45 5.43 18.41
CA GLU A 352 -4.96 4.27 19.18
C GLU A 352 -6.07 3.28 19.57
N SER A 353 -7.32 3.73 19.66
CA SER A 353 -8.44 2.91 20.13
C SER A 353 -9.12 2.12 19.02
N ARG A 354 -9.06 2.60 17.78
CA ARG A 354 -9.75 2.05 16.60
C ARG A 354 -8.80 1.47 15.56
N GLY A 355 -7.62 2.05 15.42
CA GLY A 355 -6.78 1.86 14.26
C GLY A 355 -7.13 2.87 13.18
N VAL A 356 -7.15 2.44 11.93
CA VAL A 356 -7.52 3.28 10.78
C VAL A 356 -9.03 3.21 10.55
N TYR A 357 -9.61 4.27 10.05
CA TYR A 357 -11.02 4.38 9.64
C TYR A 357 -11.18 5.45 8.57
N LEU A 358 -12.28 5.42 7.82
CA LEU A 358 -12.61 6.47 6.87
C LEU A 358 -13.13 7.71 7.61
N ASP A 359 -12.64 8.88 7.25
CA ASP A 359 -12.95 10.16 7.90
C ASP A 359 -13.42 11.22 6.92
N SER A 360 -14.09 12.24 7.47
CA SER A 360 -14.51 13.43 6.74
C SER A 360 -15.27 13.11 5.44
N LEU A 361 -16.18 12.14 5.52
CA LEU A 361 -16.93 11.67 4.37
C LEU A 361 -18.03 12.67 3.98
N ASP A 362 -18.00 13.06 2.71
CA ASP A 362 -18.87 14.08 2.14
C ASP A 362 -19.93 13.47 1.20
N MET A 363 -20.96 14.27 0.88
CA MET A 363 -21.97 13.86 -0.09
C MET A 363 -21.38 13.70 -1.49
N GLY A 364 -21.40 12.49 -2.01
CA GLY A 364 -20.87 12.12 -3.32
C GLY A 364 -19.60 11.29 -3.25
N ASP A 365 -18.97 11.23 -2.08
CA ASP A 365 -17.87 10.32 -1.84
C ASP A 365 -18.33 8.87 -1.85
N TYR A 366 -17.43 7.97 -2.19
CA TYR A 366 -17.69 6.54 -2.14
C TYR A 366 -16.41 5.72 -2.07
N VAL A 367 -16.54 4.50 -1.60
CA VAL A 367 -15.51 3.45 -1.69
C VAL A 367 -16.10 2.22 -2.38
N THR A 368 -15.23 1.48 -3.07
CA THR A 368 -15.58 0.22 -3.73
C THR A 368 -14.70 -0.90 -3.18
N VAL A 369 -15.31 -2.03 -2.88
CA VAL A 369 -14.63 -3.30 -2.59
C VAL A 369 -15.02 -4.28 -3.70
N LYS A 370 -14.03 -4.89 -4.34
CA LYS A 370 -14.24 -5.77 -5.49
C LYS A 370 -14.21 -7.25 -5.10
N ALA A 371 -14.86 -8.04 -5.94
CA ALA A 371 -14.82 -9.51 -5.88
C ALA A 371 -15.18 -10.09 -4.49
N VAL A 372 -16.25 -9.57 -3.91
CA VAL A 372 -16.81 -10.06 -2.64
C VAL A 372 -17.67 -11.27 -2.91
N ASP A 373 -17.32 -12.43 -2.32
CA ASP A 373 -18.00 -13.71 -2.55
C ASP A 373 -19.05 -13.99 -1.46
N PHE A 374 -20.30 -13.82 -1.81
CA PHE A 374 -21.45 -14.11 -0.94
C PHE A 374 -21.83 -15.60 -0.93
N GLY A 375 -21.20 -16.45 -1.77
CA GLY A 375 -21.53 -17.86 -1.90
C GLY A 375 -22.93 -18.11 -2.45
N GLU A 376 -23.36 -19.37 -2.39
CA GLU A 376 -24.68 -19.79 -2.89
C GLU A 376 -25.82 -19.44 -1.94
N GLU A 377 -25.58 -19.46 -0.62
CA GLU A 377 -26.61 -19.17 0.40
C GLU A 377 -26.91 -17.67 0.48
N GLY A 378 -25.94 -16.82 0.23
CA GLY A 378 -26.09 -15.38 0.15
C GLY A 378 -26.25 -14.68 1.49
N ALA A 379 -26.33 -13.35 1.41
CA ALA A 379 -26.51 -12.45 2.54
C ALA A 379 -27.89 -11.80 2.55
N ARG A 380 -28.41 -11.52 3.78
CA ARG A 380 -29.73 -10.93 4.01
C ARG A 380 -29.65 -9.58 4.73
N SER A 381 -28.59 -9.30 5.43
CA SER A 381 -28.41 -8.02 6.12
C SER A 381 -26.95 -7.62 6.20
N VAL A 382 -26.72 -6.33 6.37
CA VAL A 382 -25.39 -5.72 6.53
C VAL A 382 -25.25 -5.07 7.91
N ARG A 383 -24.02 -5.05 8.42
CA ARG A 383 -23.61 -4.33 9.63
C ARG A 383 -22.51 -3.35 9.27
N LEU A 384 -22.66 -2.10 9.73
CA LEU A 384 -21.69 -1.03 9.52
C LEU A 384 -21.37 -0.38 10.86
N CYS A 385 -20.10 -0.25 11.21
CA CYS A 385 -19.65 0.52 12.38
C CYS A 385 -19.37 1.95 11.96
N VAL A 386 -20.17 2.88 12.43
CA VAL A 386 -20.18 4.27 11.99
C VAL A 386 -20.30 5.24 13.16
N ARG A 387 -19.96 6.49 12.88
CA ARG A 387 -20.21 7.62 13.77
C ARG A 387 -20.57 8.86 12.93
N GLN A 388 -21.59 9.61 13.32
CA GLN A 388 -21.91 10.89 12.71
C GLN A 388 -20.84 11.93 13.03
N ARG A 389 -20.59 12.82 12.10
CA ARG A 389 -19.78 14.03 12.27
C ARG A 389 -20.68 15.25 12.52
N GLU A 390 -20.58 16.26 11.69
CA GLU A 390 -21.30 17.54 11.89
C GLU A 390 -22.72 17.51 11.34
N ASN A 391 -22.94 16.81 10.23
CA ASN A 391 -24.21 16.84 9.49
C ASN A 391 -24.83 15.45 9.36
N ASP A 392 -26.17 15.44 9.23
CA ASP A 392 -26.93 14.21 9.08
C ASP A 392 -26.70 13.57 7.71
N GLY A 393 -26.56 12.25 7.71
CA GLY A 393 -26.29 11.51 6.50
C GLY A 393 -26.62 10.02 6.61
N PHE A 394 -26.54 9.34 5.48
CA PHE A 394 -26.77 7.91 5.37
C PHE A 394 -25.80 7.27 4.39
N ILE A 395 -25.58 5.96 4.54
CA ILE A 395 -24.79 5.13 3.63
C ILE A 395 -25.72 4.30 2.75
N GLN A 396 -25.53 4.39 1.44
CA GLN A 396 -26.13 3.46 0.49
C GLN A 396 -25.15 2.33 0.19
N VAL A 397 -25.57 1.10 0.46
CA VAL A 397 -24.85 -0.12 0.05
C VAL A 397 -25.39 -0.54 -1.31
N CYS A 398 -24.51 -0.60 -2.31
CA CYS A 398 -24.88 -0.95 -3.68
C CYS A 398 -24.06 -2.13 -4.17
N ILE A 399 -24.59 -2.89 -5.10
CA ILE A 399 -23.98 -4.10 -5.69
C ILE A 399 -23.76 -3.87 -7.19
N ASP A 400 -22.56 -4.12 -7.67
CA ASP A 400 -22.06 -4.05 -9.07
C ASP A 400 -22.18 -2.67 -9.74
N SER A 401 -23.05 -1.82 -9.25
CA SER A 401 -23.16 -0.45 -9.72
C SER A 401 -23.68 0.48 -8.65
N GLN A 402 -23.30 1.74 -8.71
CA GLN A 402 -23.77 2.77 -7.78
C GLN A 402 -25.30 3.01 -7.81
N SER A 403 -26.00 2.55 -8.84
CA SER A 403 -27.44 2.67 -8.98
C SER A 403 -28.23 1.51 -8.39
N ASN A 404 -27.60 0.36 -8.18
CA ASN A 404 -28.24 -0.84 -7.61
C ASN A 404 -28.13 -0.84 -6.09
N VAL A 405 -28.97 -0.04 -5.42
CA VAL A 405 -29.00 0.11 -3.96
C VAL A 405 -29.70 -1.09 -3.32
N VAL A 406 -28.98 -1.89 -2.54
CA VAL A 406 -29.54 -3.05 -1.83
C VAL A 406 -29.83 -2.77 -0.36
N ALA A 407 -29.23 -1.75 0.25
CA ALA A 407 -29.55 -1.29 1.60
C ALA A 407 -29.24 0.21 1.77
N THR A 408 -29.90 0.82 2.75
CA THR A 408 -29.60 2.19 3.21
C THR A 408 -29.53 2.19 4.73
N VAL A 409 -28.45 2.75 5.27
CA VAL A 409 -28.19 2.85 6.71
C VAL A 409 -28.16 4.31 7.10
N ASP A 410 -29.13 4.76 7.90
CA ASP A 410 -29.18 6.12 8.43
C ASP A 410 -28.18 6.27 9.57
N VAL A 411 -27.31 7.26 9.49
CA VAL A 411 -26.27 7.57 10.49
C VAL A 411 -26.63 8.81 11.32
N SER A 412 -27.76 9.45 11.01
CA SER A 412 -28.20 10.68 11.68
C SER A 412 -28.42 10.47 13.18
N GLY A 413 -27.89 11.35 14.02
CA GLY A 413 -28.00 11.27 15.48
C GLY A 413 -27.05 10.31 16.16
N VAL A 414 -26.18 9.62 15.45
CA VAL A 414 -25.21 8.64 15.98
C VAL A 414 -23.91 9.34 16.40
N GLN A 415 -23.84 9.81 17.63
CA GLN A 415 -22.71 10.62 18.14
C GLN A 415 -21.48 9.80 18.51
N ASP A 416 -21.66 8.55 18.94
CA ASP A 416 -20.61 7.61 19.30
C ASP A 416 -20.45 6.53 18.24
N TRP A 417 -19.35 5.80 18.23
CA TRP A 417 -19.15 4.64 17.40
C TRP A 417 -20.16 3.54 17.71
N VAL A 418 -21.05 3.26 16.76
CA VAL A 418 -22.13 2.27 16.88
C VAL A 418 -22.16 1.36 15.66
N GLU A 419 -22.41 0.08 15.89
CA GLU A 419 -22.74 -0.85 14.84
C GLU A 419 -24.24 -0.73 14.49
N LEU A 420 -24.51 -0.28 13.26
CA LEU A 420 -25.84 -0.18 12.70
C LEU A 420 -26.15 -1.36 11.79
N ALA A 421 -27.42 -1.72 11.71
CA ALA A 421 -27.92 -2.85 10.93
C ALA A 421 -28.91 -2.37 9.87
N ALA A 422 -28.87 -3.00 8.69
CA ALA A 422 -29.93 -2.90 7.70
C ALA A 422 -30.16 -4.25 7.02
N ASP A 423 -31.43 -4.57 6.77
CA ASP A 423 -31.78 -5.69 5.91
C ASP A 423 -31.57 -5.31 4.44
N LEU A 424 -31.16 -6.28 3.63
CA LEU A 424 -31.03 -6.10 2.19
C LEU A 424 -32.41 -6.21 1.53
N ASN A 425 -32.64 -5.44 0.48
CA ASN A 425 -33.89 -5.48 -0.29
C ASN A 425 -34.14 -6.86 -0.93
N GLU A 426 -33.06 -7.58 -1.21
CA GLU A 426 -33.04 -8.94 -1.75
C GLU A 426 -31.84 -9.71 -1.20
N VAL A 427 -31.85 -11.04 -1.34
CA VAL A 427 -30.71 -11.88 -0.98
C VAL A 427 -29.64 -11.69 -2.05
N VAL A 428 -28.43 -11.32 -1.63
CA VAL A 428 -27.27 -11.17 -2.52
C VAL A 428 -26.46 -12.47 -2.48
N THR A 429 -26.28 -13.14 -3.62
CA THR A 429 -25.52 -14.42 -3.76
C THR A 429 -24.46 -14.31 -4.86
N GLY A 430 -23.40 -15.12 -4.78
CA GLY A 430 -22.34 -15.14 -5.78
C GLY A 430 -21.27 -14.06 -5.53
N VAL A 431 -20.49 -13.73 -6.56
CA VAL A 431 -19.38 -12.77 -6.47
C VAL A 431 -19.79 -11.42 -7.04
N HIS A 432 -19.60 -10.37 -6.27
CA HIS A 432 -20.03 -9.02 -6.61
C HIS A 432 -19.03 -7.94 -6.17
N ASP A 433 -19.09 -6.78 -6.80
CA ASP A 433 -18.45 -5.55 -6.33
C ASP A 433 -19.41 -4.78 -5.43
N ILE A 434 -18.93 -4.30 -4.28
CA ILE A 434 -19.72 -3.51 -3.32
C ILE A 434 -19.31 -2.05 -3.43
N TYR A 435 -20.31 -1.14 -3.41
CA TYR A 435 -20.11 0.29 -3.28
C TYR A 435 -20.75 0.80 -1.99
N PHE A 436 -19.99 1.49 -1.16
CA PHE A 436 -20.48 2.28 -0.03
C PHE A 436 -20.50 3.75 -0.46
N ARG A 437 -21.69 4.32 -0.61
CA ARG A 437 -21.88 5.71 -1.08
C ARG A 437 -22.38 6.56 0.06
N PHE A 438 -21.74 7.72 0.28
CA PHE A 438 -22.07 8.63 1.36
C PHE A 438 -23.02 9.73 0.86
N ARG A 439 -24.10 9.96 1.59
CA ARG A 439 -25.20 10.83 1.19
C ARG A 439 -25.65 11.70 2.35
N ALA A 440 -25.87 12.99 2.09
CA ALA A 440 -26.46 13.91 3.05
C ALA A 440 -27.99 13.76 3.09
N THR A 441 -28.57 13.85 4.27
CA THR A 441 -30.03 13.93 4.44
C THR A 441 -30.55 15.28 3.96
N ASP A 442 -29.83 16.38 4.29
CA ASP A 442 -30.08 17.73 3.77
C ASP A 442 -29.03 18.07 2.68
N THR A 443 -29.45 18.22 1.45
CA THR A 443 -28.58 18.56 0.32
C THR A 443 -27.92 19.94 0.42
N GLY A 444 -28.32 20.78 1.36
CA GLY A 444 -27.64 22.03 1.71
C GLY A 444 -26.46 21.85 2.69
N LYS A 445 -26.39 20.70 3.35
CA LYS A 445 -25.35 20.34 4.36
C LYS A 445 -24.62 19.09 3.91
N ARG A 446 -23.66 19.25 3.00
CA ARG A 446 -23.11 18.16 2.19
C ARG A 446 -21.82 17.57 2.71
N ASN A 447 -21.15 18.25 3.65
CA ASN A 447 -19.80 17.91 4.10
C ASN A 447 -19.85 17.39 5.54
N GLU A 448 -18.76 16.72 5.95
CA GLU A 448 -18.56 16.23 7.32
C GLU A 448 -19.76 15.40 7.83
N LEU A 449 -20.18 14.41 7.04
CA LEU A 449 -21.36 13.61 7.35
C LEU A 449 -21.06 12.56 8.41
N MET A 450 -19.99 11.78 8.22
CA MET A 450 -19.74 10.61 9.06
C MET A 450 -18.28 10.11 9.00
N GLN A 451 -18.00 9.17 9.90
CA GLN A 451 -16.84 8.31 9.90
C GLN A 451 -17.30 6.86 9.78
N PHE A 452 -16.48 5.98 9.16
CA PHE A 452 -16.82 4.59 8.90
C PHE A 452 -15.60 3.70 9.23
N ASP A 453 -15.79 2.71 10.13
CA ASP A 453 -14.71 1.89 10.71
C ASP A 453 -14.64 0.48 10.09
N TYR A 454 -15.78 -0.24 10.06
CA TYR A 454 -15.83 -1.58 9.49
C TYR A 454 -17.21 -1.98 9.02
N TRP A 455 -17.26 -3.07 8.24
CA TRP A 455 -18.49 -3.67 7.77
C TRP A 455 -18.41 -5.19 7.74
N TYR A 456 -19.57 -5.83 7.76
CA TYR A 456 -19.74 -7.24 7.43
C TYR A 456 -21.21 -7.54 7.11
N PHE A 457 -21.45 -8.68 6.48
CA PHE A 457 -22.80 -9.13 6.17
C PHE A 457 -23.17 -10.35 7.03
N LEU A 458 -24.46 -10.59 7.19
CA LEU A 458 -24.95 -11.80 7.81
C LEU A 458 -25.58 -12.70 6.74
N PRO A 459 -25.27 -14.02 6.79
CA PRO A 459 -25.84 -14.96 5.85
C PRO A 459 -27.36 -15.04 5.98
N GLN A 460 -28.03 -15.46 4.91
CA GLN A 460 -29.41 -15.86 5.00
C GLN A 460 -29.51 -17.07 5.93
N THR A 461 -30.15 -16.93 7.08
CA THR A 461 -30.47 -18.09 7.92
C THR A 461 -31.48 -18.95 7.18
N VAL A 462 -31.10 -20.17 6.81
CA VAL A 462 -32.06 -21.17 6.32
C VAL A 462 -33.09 -21.36 7.42
N SER A 463 -34.35 -21.05 7.14
CA SER A 463 -35.46 -21.22 8.09
C SER A 463 -35.57 -22.69 8.50
N GLY A 464 -35.07 -23.03 9.70
CA GLY A 464 -35.04 -24.38 10.26
C GLY A 464 -34.43 -24.48 11.65
N VAL A 465 -33.76 -23.40 12.12
CA VAL A 465 -33.28 -23.31 13.49
C VAL A 465 -33.93 -22.10 14.14
N GLU A 466 -34.86 -22.33 15.04
CA GLU A 466 -35.51 -21.27 15.84
C GLU A 466 -34.44 -20.38 16.47
N SER A 467 -34.53 -19.08 16.20
CA SER A 467 -33.77 -18.07 16.88
C SER A 467 -34.06 -18.18 18.38
N ARG A 468 -33.12 -18.73 19.13
CA ARG A 468 -33.17 -18.56 20.58
C ARG A 468 -32.91 -17.08 20.86
N GLU A 469 -33.94 -16.41 21.36
CA GLU A 469 -33.90 -15.07 21.90
C GLU A 469 -32.61 -14.85 22.67
N ALA A 470 -32.01 -13.67 22.45
CA ALA A 470 -30.90 -13.19 23.26
C ALA A 470 -31.33 -13.16 24.74
N VAL A 471 -30.94 -14.18 25.46
CA VAL A 471 -31.06 -14.17 26.92
C VAL A 471 -30.06 -13.11 27.43
N THR A 472 -30.60 -11.98 27.85
CA THR A 472 -29.94 -11.03 28.73
C THR A 472 -29.69 -11.73 30.08
N GLY A 473 -28.61 -12.45 30.16
CA GLY A 473 -28.14 -13.11 31.36
C GLY A 473 -26.63 -13.14 31.31
N SER A 474 -26.01 -12.42 32.24
CA SER A 474 -24.59 -12.55 32.53
C SER A 474 -24.25 -14.02 32.69
N ARG A 475 -23.55 -14.61 31.77
CA ARG A 475 -22.84 -15.88 31.99
C ARG A 475 -21.35 -15.59 31.94
N ASP A 476 -20.80 -15.43 33.11
CA ASP A 476 -19.40 -15.68 33.37
C ASP A 476 -19.03 -17.08 32.84
N GLY A 477 -18.02 -17.12 32.00
CA GLY A 477 -17.32 -18.34 31.67
C GLY A 477 -17.46 -18.89 30.25
N VAL A 478 -16.93 -18.23 29.23
CA VAL A 478 -16.11 -18.83 28.15
C VAL A 478 -15.40 -17.70 27.38
N SER A 479 -14.38 -17.13 27.95
CA SER A 479 -13.54 -16.12 27.28
C SER A 479 -12.26 -16.77 26.79
N GLY A 480 -12.33 -17.46 25.65
CA GLY A 480 -11.12 -17.90 24.93
C GLY A 480 -10.77 -16.90 23.83
N PRO A 481 -9.48 -16.77 23.46
CA PRO A 481 -9.07 -15.97 22.33
C PRO A 481 -9.44 -16.65 21.00
N TYR A 482 -9.72 -15.82 19.97
CA TYR A 482 -10.03 -16.24 18.61
C TYR A 482 -9.00 -15.64 17.66
N ASP A 483 -8.60 -16.36 16.61
CA ASP A 483 -7.81 -15.80 15.51
C ASP A 483 -8.66 -14.87 14.63
N LEU A 484 -8.03 -14.20 13.67
CA LEU A 484 -8.71 -13.27 12.77
C LEU A 484 -9.72 -13.93 11.84
N SER A 485 -9.71 -15.26 11.71
CA SER A 485 -10.71 -16.04 10.98
C SER A 485 -11.90 -16.47 11.86
N GLY A 486 -11.96 -16.04 13.14
CA GLY A 486 -13.01 -16.39 14.08
C GLY A 486 -12.85 -17.80 14.69
N ARG A 487 -11.72 -18.48 14.47
CA ARG A 487 -11.44 -19.80 15.03
C ARG A 487 -10.91 -19.66 16.45
N ARG A 488 -11.49 -20.41 17.39
CA ARG A 488 -11.02 -20.45 18.79
C ARG A 488 -9.62 -21.03 18.89
N ILE A 489 -8.70 -20.32 19.53
CA ILE A 489 -7.32 -20.76 19.78
C ILE A 489 -7.18 -21.17 21.25
N ALA A 490 -6.64 -22.37 21.48
CA ALA A 490 -6.49 -22.92 22.84
C ALA A 490 -5.43 -22.15 23.66
N GLN A 491 -4.40 -21.64 22.99
CA GLN A 491 -3.40 -20.75 23.56
C GLN A 491 -3.04 -19.67 22.52
N PRO A 492 -2.98 -18.38 22.90
CA PRO A 492 -2.54 -17.33 22.00
C PRO A 492 -1.05 -17.55 21.69
N GLY A 493 -0.79 -18.06 20.49
CA GLY A 493 0.53 -18.05 19.90
C GLY A 493 0.89 -16.65 19.37
N ARG A 494 2.04 -16.54 18.70
CA ARG A 494 2.45 -15.33 18.00
C ARG A 494 1.39 -14.94 16.95
N GLY A 495 0.85 -13.75 17.03
CA GLY A 495 -0.12 -13.22 16.07
C GLY A 495 -1.18 -12.32 16.70
N ILE A 496 -2.03 -11.77 15.86
CA ILE A 496 -3.17 -10.95 16.28
C ILE A 496 -4.34 -11.89 16.64
N TYR A 497 -4.97 -11.67 17.79
CA TYR A 497 -6.16 -12.42 18.19
C TYR A 497 -7.19 -11.51 18.85
N ILE A 498 -8.45 -11.94 18.88
CA ILE A 498 -9.57 -11.22 19.49
C ILE A 498 -9.97 -11.93 20.77
N LYS A 499 -10.08 -11.20 21.86
CA LYS A 499 -10.60 -11.68 23.14
C LYS A 499 -11.53 -10.65 23.76
N GLY A 500 -12.78 -11.06 24.04
CA GLY A 500 -13.78 -10.15 24.61
C GLY A 500 -14.08 -8.93 23.73
N GLY A 501 -14.04 -9.09 22.39
CA GLY A 501 -14.26 -8.01 21.43
C GLY A 501 -13.09 -7.03 21.25
N LYS A 502 -11.95 -7.29 21.90
CA LYS A 502 -10.74 -6.44 21.77
C LYS A 502 -9.63 -7.17 21.06
N LYS A 503 -8.89 -6.44 20.22
CA LYS A 503 -7.73 -6.92 19.46
C LYS A 503 -6.50 -6.98 20.40
N TYR A 504 -5.79 -8.10 20.39
CA TYR A 504 -4.56 -8.29 21.15
C TYR A 504 -3.46 -8.78 20.21
N VAL A 505 -2.25 -8.33 20.47
CA VAL A 505 -1.04 -8.87 19.83
C VAL A 505 -0.41 -9.84 20.84
N GLY A 506 -0.30 -11.13 20.47
CA GLY A 506 0.28 -12.14 21.34
C GLY A 506 1.74 -11.87 21.62
N GLN A 507 2.09 -11.65 22.88
CA GLN A 507 3.48 -11.67 23.33
C GLN A 507 3.89 -13.12 23.66
N PRO A 508 5.14 -13.51 23.40
CA PRO A 508 5.65 -14.80 23.88
C PRO A 508 5.82 -14.76 25.40
N PHE A 509 5.46 -15.84 26.05
CA PHE A 509 5.93 -16.14 27.41
C PHE A 509 7.42 -16.45 27.38
#